data_bd9aa42d0af0541879d457b9e62fc037
#
_entry.id   bd9aa42d0af0541879d457b9e62fc037
#
_cell.length_a   1.000
_cell.length_b   1.000
_cell.length_c   1.000
_cell.angle_alpha   90.00
_cell.angle_beta   90.00
_cell.angle_gamma   90.00
#
_symmetry.space_group_name_H-M   'P 1'
#
loop_
_entity.id
_entity.type
_entity.pdbx_description
1 polymer ?
#
loop_
_entity_poly.entity_id
_entity_poly.type
_entity_poly.pdbx_seq_one_letter_code
_entity_poly.pdbx_strand_id
1 'polypeptide(L)'
;MSKIKSFMRKTSKTASISTTSPIDNTSLDTLSKIDTSVITPANTPIEQTRWNGWGNVSINKKVSPHGAKLIKSHIGKTKKLSSISLQKVLKTVPKSRLPAAMIELDTVSVDNEVRLRHARGQSFPDWIAMHGGDFEVFPDGVAHPQSTADVETLLKLASEYDLIVIPFGGGTSVAGHINPQKGSRPVLTIAMSRMDQLIDLDIESQIATFGAGTQGPAVEAQLNAHGYRLGHYPQSWELSTLGGWIAARSSGQQSLGYGRIEQMFAGGTLVTPLGVLNIADIPASAAGPDLREMMMGTEGRAGIFTEVKMRVQSQPEEELFKVVFLPNWEAGKEVLRQAVQSNIRLSMLRLSNAVETDAHLHLGTSPSQFLAINTYLKARGLGSQKVMLTYGVSGDKAQNALALTQFKNLLKQHGGISGKLANLMGKIWSHGRFKFPYLRGTLWEKGIMVDTFETATNWHNIDEQMQQMQEAVQTALADEGEAVMAFTHISHVYKQGASLYTTYFFRAAQDHASTLSRWQKIKHAASSSLANGKATISHQHGVGRDHAPYLTAEKGKLGIQVTRDMLKSLDPEQRMNPGVLIE
;
A
#
# COMPACT_ATOMS: atom_id res chain seq x y z
N MET A 1 20.84 -7.91 64.12
CA MET A 1 19.73 -8.80 63.75
C MET A 1 18.48 -8.49 64.55
N SER A 2 17.93 -7.30 64.47
CA SER A 2 16.74 -6.93 65.28
C SER A 2 16.03 -5.68 64.74
N LYS A 3 15.89 -5.48 63.44
CA LYS A 3 15.09 -4.38 62.87
C LYS A 3 14.47 -4.66 61.49
N ILE A 4 14.33 -5.93 61.07
CA ILE A 4 13.73 -6.31 59.75
C ILE A 4 12.47 -7.21 59.95
N LYS A 5 11.91 -7.37 61.11
CA LYS A 5 10.70 -8.18 61.35
C LYS A 5 9.44 -7.39 61.71
N SER A 6 9.38 -6.08 61.41
CA SER A 6 8.22 -5.24 61.79
C SER A 6 7.43 -4.65 60.60
N PHE A 7 7.66 -5.08 59.34
CA PHE A 7 6.96 -4.49 58.20
C PHE A 7 6.07 -5.47 57.40
N MET A 8 5.89 -6.68 57.90
CA MET A 8 5.03 -7.69 57.22
C MET A 8 3.89 -8.18 58.14
N ARG A 9 3.13 -7.29 58.72
CA ARG A 9 1.84 -7.63 59.34
C ARG A 9 0.96 -6.39 59.45
N LYS A 10 0.29 -6.02 58.37
CA LYS A 10 -1.01 -5.29 58.34
C LYS A 10 -1.34 -4.99 56.90
N THR A 11 -2.20 -5.81 56.30
CA THR A 11 -3.34 -5.44 55.49
C THR A 11 -3.88 -6.68 54.76
N SER A 12 -4.60 -7.52 55.48
CA SER A 12 -5.66 -8.32 54.90
C SER A 12 -6.97 -7.61 55.29
N LYS A 13 -7.49 -6.79 54.42
CA LYS A 13 -8.91 -6.43 54.37
C LYS A 13 -9.38 -6.60 52.97
N THR A 14 -10.11 -7.69 52.73
CA THR A 14 -11.00 -7.91 51.63
C THR A 14 -11.96 -6.72 51.50
N ALA A 15 -11.80 -5.93 50.46
CA ALA A 15 -12.79 -4.98 50.02
C ALA A 15 -13.60 -5.63 48.89
N SER A 16 -14.85 -5.92 49.20
CA SER A 16 -15.88 -6.26 48.24
C SER A 16 -16.05 -5.10 47.25
N ILE A 17 -15.80 -5.35 45.98
CA ILE A 17 -16.08 -4.40 44.91
C ILE A 17 -17.59 -4.48 44.63
N SER A 18 -18.31 -3.44 45.01
CA SER A 18 -19.68 -3.21 44.59
C SER A 18 -19.69 -2.80 43.13
N THR A 19 -20.47 -3.55 42.35
CA THR A 19 -20.87 -3.24 40.98
C THR A 19 -21.66 -1.93 40.93
N THR A 20 -21.49 -1.24 39.78
CA THR A 20 -22.34 -0.21 39.16
C THR A 20 -21.98 1.24 39.45
N SER A 21 -21.26 1.82 38.48
CA SER A 21 -21.62 3.12 37.89
C SER A 21 -21.50 3.02 36.37
N PRO A 22 -22.46 3.48 35.58
CA PRO A 22 -22.37 3.48 34.13
C PRO A 22 -21.27 4.47 33.72
N ILE A 23 -20.32 3.99 32.92
CA ILE A 23 -19.36 4.86 32.24
C ILE A 23 -20.18 5.72 31.28
N ASP A 24 -20.09 7.02 31.47
CA ASP A 24 -20.75 8.03 30.66
C ASP A 24 -20.30 7.89 29.20
N ASN A 25 -21.21 7.45 28.32
CA ASN A 25 -20.96 7.15 26.91
C ASN A 25 -20.68 8.41 26.05
N THR A 26 -20.60 9.59 26.65
CA THR A 26 -20.39 10.85 25.92
C THR A 26 -18.93 11.20 25.65
N SER A 27 -17.94 10.49 26.22
CA SER A 27 -16.51 10.73 25.98
C SER A 27 -15.88 9.84 24.88
N LEU A 28 -16.62 8.86 24.35
CA LEU A 28 -16.14 7.96 23.30
C LEU A 28 -16.34 8.49 21.87
N ASP A 29 -17.02 9.61 21.68
CA ASP A 29 -17.36 10.17 20.37
C ASP A 29 -16.29 11.06 19.73
N THR A 30 -15.13 11.23 20.34
CA THR A 30 -14.03 12.08 19.81
C THR A 30 -12.82 11.31 19.28
N LEU A 31 -12.81 9.98 19.36
CA LEU A 31 -11.83 9.18 18.63
C LEU A 31 -12.10 9.33 17.13
N SER A 32 -11.07 9.65 16.36
CA SER A 32 -11.13 9.75 14.91
C SER A 32 -11.63 8.43 14.31
N LYS A 33 -12.95 8.26 14.25
CA LYS A 33 -13.54 7.13 13.53
C LYS A 33 -13.05 7.23 12.10
N ILE A 34 -12.23 6.27 11.68
CA ILE A 34 -12.03 6.03 10.25
C ILE A 34 -13.44 5.91 9.71
N ASP A 35 -13.80 6.76 8.73
CA ASP A 35 -15.13 6.71 8.12
C ASP A 35 -15.27 5.37 7.39
N THR A 36 -15.75 4.37 8.13
CA THR A 36 -15.96 2.99 7.64
C THR A 36 -17.13 2.90 6.68
N SER A 37 -17.97 3.94 6.59
CA SER A 37 -19.11 3.98 5.64
C SER A 37 -18.68 3.96 4.17
N VAL A 38 -17.38 4.07 3.90
CA VAL A 38 -16.78 4.19 2.55
C VAL A 38 -15.73 3.11 2.29
N ILE A 39 -15.65 2.10 3.14
CA ILE A 39 -14.73 0.98 3.01
C ILE A 39 -15.54 -0.22 2.52
N THR A 40 -15.03 -0.92 1.51
CA THR A 40 -15.59 -2.21 1.12
C THR A 40 -15.47 -3.16 2.32
N PRO A 41 -16.58 -3.63 2.93
CA PRO A 41 -16.47 -4.55 4.05
C PRO A 41 -15.73 -5.82 3.64
N ALA A 42 -14.94 -6.37 4.57
CA ALA A 42 -14.48 -7.75 4.44
C ALA A 42 -15.73 -8.62 4.17
N ASN A 43 -15.69 -9.54 3.26
CA ASN A 43 -16.86 -10.34 2.81
C ASN A 43 -17.92 -9.58 2.00
N THR A 44 -17.58 -8.47 1.35
CA THR A 44 -18.47 -7.83 0.38
C THR A 44 -18.85 -8.83 -0.71
N PRO A 45 -20.15 -9.04 -0.99
CA PRO A 45 -20.59 -9.92 -2.05
C PRO A 45 -19.91 -9.60 -3.39
N ILE A 46 -19.62 -10.63 -4.17
CA ILE A 46 -18.87 -10.51 -5.42
C ILE A 46 -19.51 -9.53 -6.40
N GLU A 47 -20.83 -9.45 -6.41
CA GLU A 47 -21.63 -8.55 -7.25
C GLU A 47 -21.47 -7.08 -6.86
N GLN A 48 -21.06 -6.82 -5.62
CA GLN A 48 -20.82 -5.48 -5.11
C GLN A 48 -19.38 -5.01 -5.33
N THR A 49 -18.48 -5.88 -5.80
CA THR A 49 -17.09 -5.50 -6.14
C THR A 49 -16.94 -5.26 -7.64
N ARG A 50 -16.11 -4.27 -8.00
CA ARG A 50 -15.79 -4.03 -9.42
C ARG A 50 -14.91 -5.16 -9.95
N TRP A 51 -15.30 -5.75 -11.05
CA TRP A 51 -14.49 -6.74 -11.75
C TRP A 51 -13.38 -6.08 -12.61
N ASN A 52 -13.58 -4.83 -13.02
CA ASN A 52 -12.67 -4.05 -13.88
C ASN A 52 -12.26 -2.73 -13.26
N GLY A 53 -12.02 -2.71 -11.96
CA GLY A 53 -11.62 -1.49 -11.26
C GLY A 53 -11.43 -1.72 -9.77
N TRP A 54 -11.40 -0.64 -9.03
CA TRP A 54 -11.14 -0.66 -7.58
C TRP A 54 -12.43 -0.75 -6.75
N GLY A 55 -12.47 -1.67 -5.80
CA GLY A 55 -13.38 -1.70 -4.65
C GLY A 55 -14.87 -1.80 -4.99
N ASN A 56 -15.70 -1.29 -4.09
CA ASN A 56 -17.16 -1.42 -4.15
C ASN A 56 -17.77 -0.57 -5.28
N VAL A 57 -18.74 -1.15 -6.01
CA VAL A 57 -19.43 -0.48 -7.13
C VAL A 57 -20.23 0.75 -6.70
N SER A 58 -20.71 0.79 -5.45
CA SER A 58 -21.47 1.92 -4.90
C SER A 58 -20.61 3.15 -4.60
N ILE A 59 -19.29 2.96 -4.42
CA ILE A 59 -18.38 4.05 -4.06
C ILE A 59 -17.83 4.71 -5.32
N ASN A 60 -18.17 5.98 -5.53
CA ASN A 60 -17.69 6.78 -6.65
C ASN A 60 -17.04 8.07 -6.16
N LYS A 61 -15.76 8.26 -6.43
CA LYS A 61 -15.07 9.52 -6.15
C LYS A 61 -15.13 10.41 -7.39
N LYS A 62 -15.82 11.53 -7.27
CA LYS A 62 -15.92 12.52 -8.37
C LYS A 62 -14.64 13.36 -8.46
N VAL A 63 -14.24 13.66 -9.69
CA VAL A 63 -13.25 14.70 -9.98
C VAL A 63 -13.99 16.04 -10.12
N SER A 64 -13.52 17.08 -9.43
CA SER A 64 -14.10 18.41 -9.60
C SER A 64 -13.92 18.88 -11.06
N PRO A 65 -14.90 19.63 -11.63
CA PRO A 65 -14.74 20.22 -12.96
C PRO A 65 -13.46 21.07 -13.08
N HIS A 66 -13.11 21.78 -12.00
CA HIS A 66 -11.92 22.61 -11.90
C HIS A 66 -10.63 21.78 -12.00
N GLY A 67 -10.54 20.68 -11.25
CA GLY A 67 -9.41 19.75 -11.32
C GLY A 67 -9.29 19.04 -12.67
N ALA A 68 -10.43 18.59 -13.25
CA ALA A 68 -10.42 17.99 -14.59
C ALA A 68 -9.96 18.99 -15.68
N LYS A 69 -10.33 20.29 -15.54
CA LYS A 69 -9.87 21.35 -16.43
C LYS A 69 -8.37 21.57 -16.31
N LEU A 70 -7.82 21.59 -15.08
CA LEU A 70 -6.38 21.70 -14.84
C LEU A 70 -5.60 20.57 -15.53
N ILE A 71 -5.99 19.32 -15.33
CA ILE A 71 -5.32 18.18 -15.98
C ILE A 71 -5.38 18.32 -17.50
N LYS A 72 -6.57 18.61 -18.06
CA LYS A 72 -6.75 18.76 -19.52
C LYS A 72 -6.00 19.95 -20.12
N SER A 73 -5.74 21.01 -19.37
CA SER A 73 -4.91 22.12 -19.86
C SER A 73 -3.45 21.72 -20.07
N HIS A 74 -2.98 20.67 -19.38
CA HIS A 74 -1.62 20.13 -19.55
C HIS A 74 -1.56 19.04 -20.61
N ILE A 75 -2.48 18.04 -20.58
CA ILE A 75 -2.40 16.85 -21.45
C ILE A 75 -3.25 16.98 -22.72
N GLY A 76 -3.98 18.10 -22.90
CA GLY A 76 -4.84 18.34 -24.06
C GLY A 76 -6.24 17.68 -23.98
N LYS A 77 -6.98 17.72 -25.09
CA LYS A 77 -8.32 17.14 -25.19
C LYS A 77 -8.26 15.62 -25.09
N THR A 78 -9.15 15.05 -24.29
CA THR A 78 -9.21 13.59 -24.03
C THR A 78 -10.44 12.97 -24.65
N LYS A 79 -10.34 11.70 -25.02
CA LYS A 79 -11.45 10.86 -25.50
C LYS A 79 -11.50 9.59 -24.63
N LYS A 80 -12.71 9.23 -24.18
CA LYS A 80 -12.94 7.99 -23.43
C LYS A 80 -12.63 6.78 -24.29
N LEU A 81 -11.95 5.78 -23.71
CA LEU A 81 -11.85 4.43 -24.30
C LEU A 81 -13.15 3.66 -24.08
N SER A 82 -13.50 2.79 -25.02
CA SER A 82 -14.60 1.84 -24.84
C SER A 82 -14.25 0.86 -23.69
N SER A 83 -15.26 0.37 -22.99
CA SER A 83 -15.08 -0.69 -22.01
C SER A 83 -15.93 -1.90 -22.40
N ILE A 84 -15.34 -3.08 -22.31
CA ILE A 84 -16.03 -4.33 -22.55
C ILE A 84 -16.96 -4.67 -21.37
N SER A 85 -18.05 -5.37 -21.60
CA SER A 85 -18.92 -5.85 -20.52
C SER A 85 -18.42 -7.17 -19.93
N LEU A 86 -18.73 -7.41 -18.65
CA LEU A 86 -18.40 -8.65 -17.95
C LEU A 86 -18.82 -9.90 -18.76
N GLN A 87 -20.08 -9.92 -19.22
CA GLN A 87 -20.64 -11.05 -19.97
C GLN A 87 -19.87 -11.37 -21.27
N LYS A 88 -19.30 -10.36 -21.92
CA LYS A 88 -18.46 -10.60 -23.12
C LYS A 88 -17.14 -11.23 -22.73
N VAL A 89 -16.50 -10.77 -21.65
CA VAL A 89 -15.23 -11.35 -21.19
C VAL A 89 -15.43 -12.76 -20.65
N LEU A 90 -16.49 -13.03 -19.90
CA LEU A 90 -16.77 -14.39 -19.40
C LEU A 90 -16.86 -15.45 -20.52
N LYS A 91 -17.30 -15.06 -21.71
CA LYS A 91 -17.33 -15.95 -22.88
C LYS A 91 -15.94 -16.29 -23.45
N THR A 92 -14.90 -15.52 -23.09
CA THR A 92 -13.52 -15.76 -23.54
C THR A 92 -12.71 -16.61 -22.57
N VAL A 93 -13.23 -16.89 -21.36
CA VAL A 93 -12.56 -17.72 -20.37
C VAL A 93 -12.49 -19.16 -20.89
N PRO A 94 -11.29 -19.73 -21.10
CA PRO A 94 -11.15 -21.09 -21.63
C PRO A 94 -11.57 -22.16 -20.60
N LYS A 95 -11.78 -23.40 -21.04
CA LYS A 95 -11.95 -24.52 -20.12
C LYS A 95 -10.73 -24.65 -19.19
N SER A 96 -11.00 -25.05 -17.96
CA SER A 96 -9.95 -25.39 -17.00
C SER A 96 -9.08 -26.54 -17.51
N ARG A 97 -7.78 -26.44 -17.29
CA ARG A 97 -6.79 -27.53 -17.53
C ARG A 97 -6.42 -28.25 -16.24
N LEU A 98 -7.05 -27.89 -15.10
CA LEU A 98 -6.79 -28.60 -13.85
C LEU A 98 -7.20 -30.08 -13.93
N PRO A 99 -6.42 -31.00 -13.31
CA PRO A 99 -6.79 -32.41 -13.20
C PRO A 99 -8.06 -32.59 -12.36
N ALA A 100 -8.81 -33.69 -12.60
CA ALA A 100 -10.06 -33.97 -11.90
C ALA A 100 -9.89 -33.98 -10.37
N ALA A 101 -8.82 -34.58 -9.87
CA ALA A 101 -8.51 -34.59 -8.44
C ALA A 101 -8.40 -33.21 -7.77
N MET A 102 -8.04 -32.19 -8.54
CA MET A 102 -8.03 -30.80 -8.05
C MET A 102 -9.42 -30.16 -8.12
N ILE A 103 -10.19 -30.44 -9.17
CA ILE A 103 -11.53 -29.86 -9.38
C ILE A 103 -12.54 -30.41 -8.35
N GLU A 104 -12.33 -31.62 -7.87
CA GLU A 104 -13.19 -32.29 -6.87
C GLU A 104 -12.96 -31.79 -5.44
N LEU A 105 -11.93 -30.96 -5.19
CA LEU A 105 -11.72 -30.35 -3.88
C LEU A 105 -12.73 -29.22 -3.63
N ASP A 106 -13.43 -29.26 -2.51
CA ASP A 106 -14.40 -28.23 -2.09
C ASP A 106 -13.80 -26.81 -1.97
N THR A 107 -12.48 -26.75 -1.83
CA THR A 107 -11.73 -25.48 -1.75
C THR A 107 -11.43 -24.90 -3.13
N VAL A 108 -11.58 -25.66 -4.23
CA VAL A 108 -11.20 -25.24 -5.60
C VAL A 108 -12.43 -24.89 -6.41
N SER A 109 -12.40 -23.73 -7.04
CA SER A 109 -13.40 -23.25 -7.98
C SER A 109 -12.84 -23.15 -9.39
N VAL A 110 -13.57 -23.64 -10.37
CA VAL A 110 -13.32 -23.47 -11.82
C VAL A 110 -14.36 -22.55 -12.48
N ASP A 111 -15.17 -21.87 -11.68
CA ASP A 111 -16.15 -20.89 -12.17
C ASP A 111 -15.46 -19.78 -12.95
N ASN A 112 -16.04 -19.42 -14.09
CA ASN A 112 -15.45 -18.47 -15.02
C ASN A 112 -15.33 -17.05 -14.42
N GLU A 113 -16.29 -16.60 -13.61
CA GLU A 113 -16.23 -15.28 -12.99
C GLU A 113 -15.21 -15.25 -11.85
N VAL A 114 -15.14 -16.31 -11.04
CA VAL A 114 -14.11 -16.46 -10.00
C VAL A 114 -12.72 -16.40 -10.63
N ARG A 115 -12.48 -17.17 -11.70
CA ARG A 115 -11.20 -17.18 -12.44
C ARG A 115 -10.86 -15.82 -13.04
N LEU A 116 -11.84 -15.14 -13.65
CA LEU A 116 -11.67 -13.80 -14.20
C LEU A 116 -11.21 -12.79 -13.12
N ARG A 117 -11.88 -12.77 -11.97
CA ARG A 117 -11.60 -11.82 -10.89
C ARG A 117 -10.26 -12.03 -10.21
N HIS A 118 -9.66 -13.21 -10.39
CA HIS A 118 -8.34 -13.55 -9.87
C HIS A 118 -7.24 -13.56 -10.96
N ALA A 119 -7.55 -13.08 -12.16
CA ALA A 119 -6.60 -13.07 -13.27
C ALA A 119 -5.71 -11.82 -13.32
N ARG A 120 -6.12 -10.73 -12.70
CA ARG A 120 -5.43 -9.42 -12.78
C ARG A 120 -5.42 -8.71 -11.43
N GLY A 121 -4.40 -7.84 -11.27
CA GLY A 121 -4.28 -6.91 -10.16
C GLY A 121 -4.80 -5.51 -10.50
N GLN A 122 -4.01 -4.50 -10.11
CA GLN A 122 -4.35 -3.08 -10.26
C GLN A 122 -3.25 -2.29 -11.00
N SER A 123 -2.31 -2.96 -11.69
CA SER A 123 -1.32 -2.30 -12.54
C SER A 123 -2.00 -1.61 -13.74
N PHE A 124 -1.30 -0.76 -14.45
CA PHE A 124 -1.87 -0.10 -15.62
C PHE A 124 -2.18 -1.12 -16.75
N PRO A 125 -1.30 -2.09 -17.07
CA PRO A 125 -1.64 -3.19 -17.99
C PRO A 125 -2.87 -3.98 -17.58
N ASP A 126 -3.08 -4.22 -16.26
CA ASP A 126 -4.28 -4.90 -15.77
C ASP A 126 -5.55 -4.12 -16.11
N TRP A 127 -5.53 -2.80 -15.90
CA TRP A 127 -6.66 -1.95 -16.28
C TRP A 127 -6.93 -1.95 -17.77
N ILE A 128 -5.88 -1.94 -18.61
CA ILE A 128 -6.02 -2.09 -20.07
C ILE A 128 -6.68 -3.43 -20.41
N ALA A 129 -6.22 -4.53 -19.81
CA ALA A 129 -6.79 -5.86 -20.04
C ALA A 129 -8.26 -5.94 -19.60
N MET A 130 -8.58 -5.45 -18.40
CA MET A 130 -9.93 -5.46 -17.85
C MET A 130 -10.91 -4.61 -18.65
N HIS A 131 -10.49 -3.46 -19.18
CA HIS A 131 -11.35 -2.58 -19.97
C HIS A 131 -11.38 -2.95 -21.45
N GLY A 132 -10.29 -3.45 -22.00
CA GLY A 132 -10.16 -3.90 -23.40
C GLY A 132 -10.69 -5.31 -23.64
N GLY A 133 -10.64 -6.16 -22.62
CA GLY A 133 -11.06 -7.57 -22.70
C GLY A 133 -9.97 -8.53 -23.12
N ASP A 134 -8.75 -8.07 -23.32
CA ASP A 134 -7.61 -8.89 -23.69
C ASP A 134 -6.84 -9.34 -22.43
N PHE A 135 -7.29 -10.44 -21.86
CA PHE A 135 -6.67 -11.02 -20.68
C PHE A 135 -5.48 -11.92 -20.99
N GLU A 136 -5.33 -12.35 -22.26
CA GLU A 136 -4.34 -13.33 -22.71
C GLU A 136 -4.41 -14.68 -21.95
N VAL A 137 -4.34 -14.65 -20.61
CA VAL A 137 -4.32 -15.83 -19.72
C VAL A 137 -5.24 -15.61 -18.52
N PHE A 138 -5.97 -16.66 -18.17
CA PHE A 138 -6.73 -16.78 -16.94
C PHE A 138 -6.12 -17.90 -16.07
N PRO A 139 -6.23 -17.87 -14.73
CA PRO A 139 -5.94 -19.05 -13.95
C PRO A 139 -6.86 -20.19 -14.36
N ASP A 140 -6.37 -21.42 -14.31
CA ASP A 140 -7.17 -22.62 -14.62
C ASP A 140 -8.16 -22.95 -13.49
N GLY A 141 -7.84 -22.54 -12.26
CA GLY A 141 -8.74 -22.57 -11.13
C GLY A 141 -8.27 -21.65 -10.01
N VAL A 142 -9.14 -21.45 -9.03
CA VAL A 142 -8.88 -20.66 -7.82
C VAL A 142 -9.18 -21.50 -6.60
N ALA A 143 -8.19 -21.67 -5.73
CA ALA A 143 -8.37 -22.34 -4.45
C ALA A 143 -8.55 -21.34 -3.31
N HIS A 144 -9.43 -21.65 -2.37
CA HIS A 144 -9.73 -20.86 -1.18
C HIS A 144 -9.47 -21.70 0.10
N PRO A 145 -8.21 -21.90 0.51
CA PRO A 145 -7.85 -22.64 1.71
C PRO A 145 -8.38 -21.95 2.97
N GLN A 146 -8.62 -22.74 4.02
CA GLN A 146 -9.08 -22.30 5.34
C GLN A 146 -8.05 -22.55 6.43
N SER A 147 -7.02 -23.35 6.14
CA SER A 147 -5.97 -23.75 7.07
C SER A 147 -4.61 -23.89 6.39
N THR A 148 -3.55 -23.91 7.20
CA THR A 148 -2.19 -24.24 6.74
C THR A 148 -2.14 -25.62 6.08
N ALA A 149 -2.85 -26.61 6.64
CA ALA A 149 -2.92 -27.97 6.08
C ALA A 149 -3.57 -28.01 4.69
N ASP A 150 -4.57 -27.17 4.43
CA ASP A 150 -5.14 -27.06 3.07
C ASP A 150 -4.09 -26.53 2.08
N VAL A 151 -3.30 -25.53 2.48
CA VAL A 151 -2.24 -24.97 1.62
C VAL A 151 -1.15 -26.02 1.36
N GLU A 152 -0.74 -26.80 2.38
CA GLU A 152 0.20 -27.90 2.22
C GLU A 152 -0.33 -28.93 1.21
N THR A 153 -1.60 -29.32 1.35
CA THR A 153 -2.26 -30.25 0.44
C THR A 153 -2.30 -29.72 -0.99
N LEU A 154 -2.68 -28.45 -1.16
CA LEU A 154 -2.72 -27.80 -2.48
C LEU A 154 -1.33 -27.71 -3.13
N LEU A 155 -0.27 -27.40 -2.38
CA LEU A 155 1.10 -27.36 -2.92
C LEU A 155 1.63 -28.75 -3.25
N LYS A 156 1.31 -29.76 -2.45
CA LYS A 156 1.64 -31.16 -2.76
C LYS A 156 0.99 -31.61 -4.07
N LEU A 157 -0.32 -31.38 -4.23
CA LEU A 157 -1.03 -31.70 -5.48
C LEU A 157 -0.51 -30.87 -6.67
N ALA A 158 -0.20 -29.59 -6.45
CA ALA A 158 0.41 -28.76 -7.48
C ALA A 158 1.79 -29.32 -7.93
N SER A 159 2.54 -29.92 -7.02
CA SER A 159 3.79 -30.61 -7.35
C SER A 159 3.52 -31.91 -8.13
N GLU A 160 2.57 -32.70 -7.70
CA GLU A 160 2.20 -33.99 -8.32
C GLU A 160 1.71 -33.83 -9.76
N TYR A 161 0.91 -32.79 -10.00
CA TYR A 161 0.29 -32.52 -11.33
C TYR A 161 1.02 -31.43 -12.14
N ASP A 162 2.21 -31.03 -11.77
CA ASP A 162 3.03 -30.02 -12.44
C ASP A 162 2.30 -28.69 -12.69
N LEU A 163 1.69 -28.10 -11.65
CA LEU A 163 0.99 -26.83 -11.74
C LEU A 163 1.91 -25.65 -11.42
N ILE A 164 1.57 -24.48 -11.99
CA ILE A 164 2.02 -23.17 -11.50
C ILE A 164 1.09 -22.73 -10.38
N VAL A 165 1.64 -22.18 -9.31
CA VAL A 165 0.88 -21.64 -8.18
C VAL A 165 1.12 -20.13 -8.07
N ILE A 166 0.03 -19.37 -8.00
CA ILE A 166 0.07 -17.92 -7.78
C ILE A 166 -0.64 -17.59 -6.47
N PRO A 167 0.07 -17.14 -5.43
CA PRO A 167 -0.57 -16.65 -4.21
C PRO A 167 -1.34 -15.35 -4.48
N PHE A 168 -2.55 -15.24 -3.92
CA PHE A 168 -3.42 -14.09 -4.12
C PHE A 168 -3.96 -13.60 -2.77
N GLY A 169 -3.67 -12.36 -2.41
CA GLY A 169 -4.24 -11.69 -1.25
C GLY A 169 -5.49 -10.88 -1.63
N GLY A 170 -5.38 -9.55 -1.62
CA GLY A 170 -6.47 -8.65 -1.97
C GLY A 170 -6.50 -8.19 -3.43
N GLY A 171 -5.67 -8.73 -4.32
CA GLY A 171 -5.63 -8.34 -5.73
C GLY A 171 -5.15 -6.92 -6.00
N THR A 172 -4.45 -6.28 -5.07
CA THR A 172 -4.11 -4.85 -5.11
C THR A 172 -2.75 -4.53 -5.75
N SER A 173 -2.05 -5.53 -6.27
CA SER A 173 -0.74 -5.38 -6.93
C SER A 173 -0.79 -4.34 -8.05
N VAL A 174 0.17 -3.42 -8.05
CA VAL A 174 0.33 -2.38 -9.09
C VAL A 174 1.57 -2.61 -9.98
N ALA A 175 2.27 -3.73 -9.82
CA ALA A 175 3.47 -4.08 -10.58
C ALA A 175 3.41 -5.49 -11.22
N GLY A 176 2.19 -6.04 -11.42
CA GLY A 176 1.99 -7.31 -12.13
C GLY A 176 2.38 -8.56 -11.35
N HIS A 177 2.29 -8.56 -10.01
CA HIS A 177 2.71 -9.69 -9.18
C HIS A 177 1.87 -10.98 -9.35
N ILE A 178 0.57 -10.84 -9.68
CA ILE A 178 -0.40 -11.93 -9.56
C ILE A 178 -0.95 -12.38 -10.92
N ASN A 179 -0.34 -11.93 -12.00
CA ASN A 179 -0.82 -12.19 -13.35
C ASN A 179 -0.36 -13.58 -13.83
N PRO A 180 -1.26 -14.49 -14.22
CA PRO A 180 -0.88 -15.75 -14.83
C PRO A 180 -0.16 -15.51 -16.17
N GLN A 181 0.78 -16.40 -16.50
CA GLN A 181 1.57 -16.34 -17.72
C GLN A 181 1.18 -17.46 -18.68
N LYS A 182 1.38 -17.22 -19.98
CA LYS A 182 1.25 -18.27 -21.01
C LYS A 182 2.26 -19.40 -20.73
N GLY A 183 1.79 -20.62 -20.84
CA GLY A 183 2.65 -21.80 -20.64
C GLY A 183 1.86 -23.11 -20.75
N SER A 184 2.60 -24.23 -20.80
CA SER A 184 2.03 -25.56 -20.87
C SER A 184 1.42 -25.99 -19.53
N ARG A 185 2.03 -25.57 -18.39
CA ARG A 185 1.57 -25.92 -17.05
C ARG A 185 0.26 -25.20 -16.71
N PRO A 186 -0.77 -25.89 -16.19
CA PRO A 186 -1.96 -25.23 -15.66
C PRO A 186 -1.62 -24.30 -14.49
N VAL A 187 -2.43 -23.24 -14.30
CA VAL A 187 -2.24 -22.24 -13.25
C VAL A 187 -3.32 -22.36 -12.19
N LEU A 188 -2.92 -22.60 -10.96
CA LEU A 188 -3.76 -22.52 -9.77
C LEU A 188 -3.48 -21.20 -9.02
N THR A 189 -4.47 -20.34 -8.90
CA THR A 189 -4.40 -19.21 -7.97
C THR A 189 -4.86 -19.66 -6.59
N ILE A 190 -4.09 -19.38 -5.54
CA ILE A 190 -4.46 -19.67 -4.15
C ILE A 190 -4.83 -18.35 -3.46
N ALA A 191 -6.14 -18.15 -3.29
CA ALA A 191 -6.72 -16.95 -2.70
C ALA A 191 -6.90 -17.10 -1.20
N MET A 192 -6.18 -16.30 -0.43
CA MET A 192 -6.08 -16.42 1.03
C MET A 192 -7.27 -15.83 1.81
N SER A 193 -8.33 -15.41 1.12
CA SER A 193 -9.45 -14.64 1.69
C SER A 193 -10.24 -15.34 2.80
N ARG A 194 -10.12 -16.67 2.95
CA ARG A 194 -10.77 -17.43 4.02
C ARG A 194 -9.90 -17.63 5.26
N MET A 195 -8.64 -17.18 5.21
CA MET A 195 -7.70 -17.17 6.34
C MET A 195 -7.59 -15.75 6.90
N ASP A 196 -8.69 -15.22 7.46
CA ASP A 196 -8.91 -13.80 7.75
C ASP A 196 -9.19 -13.52 9.24
N GLN A 197 -8.85 -14.44 10.14
CA GLN A 197 -9.13 -14.34 11.57
C GLN A 197 -7.91 -13.95 12.38
N LEU A 198 -8.14 -13.21 13.47
CA LEU A 198 -7.24 -13.13 14.61
C LEU A 198 -7.23 -14.50 15.31
N ILE A 199 -6.08 -15.16 15.31
CA ILE A 199 -5.90 -16.50 15.85
C ILE A 199 -5.53 -16.44 17.32
N ASP A 200 -4.62 -15.52 17.67
CA ASP A 200 -4.11 -15.33 19.03
C ASP A 200 -3.66 -13.88 19.26
N LEU A 201 -3.70 -13.43 20.52
CA LEU A 201 -3.19 -12.13 20.94
C LEU A 201 -2.44 -12.27 22.27
N ASP A 202 -1.11 -12.34 22.16
CA ASP A 202 -0.23 -12.22 23.31
C ASP A 202 -0.16 -10.75 23.77
N ILE A 203 -0.92 -10.45 24.82
CA ILE A 203 -1.02 -9.10 25.37
C ILE A 203 0.29 -8.69 26.04
N GLU A 204 1.01 -9.64 26.67
CA GLU A 204 2.25 -9.38 27.40
C GLU A 204 3.38 -9.01 26.44
N SER A 205 3.52 -9.74 25.34
CA SER A 205 4.51 -9.48 24.30
C SER A 205 4.04 -8.48 23.25
N GLN A 206 2.75 -8.10 23.24
CA GLN A 206 2.12 -7.27 22.20
C GLN A 206 2.30 -7.84 20.78
N ILE A 207 2.04 -9.13 20.64
CA ILE A 207 2.11 -9.85 19.38
C ILE A 207 0.73 -10.46 19.07
N ALA A 208 0.20 -10.15 17.89
CA ALA A 208 -1.04 -10.72 17.39
C ALA A 208 -0.76 -11.70 16.25
N THR A 209 -1.31 -12.89 16.30
CA THR A 209 -1.24 -13.89 15.23
C THR A 209 -2.52 -13.84 14.40
N PHE A 210 -2.36 -13.69 13.10
CA PHE A 210 -3.47 -13.62 12.15
C PHE A 210 -3.31 -14.65 11.02
N GLY A 211 -4.43 -15.06 10.44
CA GLY A 211 -4.42 -15.61 9.10
C GLY A 211 -3.93 -14.58 8.08
N ALA A 212 -3.05 -15.00 7.16
CA ALA A 212 -2.35 -14.09 6.24
C ALA A 212 -3.28 -13.37 5.23
N GLY A 213 -4.50 -13.88 5.05
CA GLY A 213 -5.54 -13.29 4.20
C GLY A 213 -6.33 -12.15 4.84
N THR A 214 -6.07 -11.81 6.10
CA THR A 214 -6.80 -10.74 6.81
C THR A 214 -6.55 -9.39 6.16
N GLN A 215 -7.62 -8.73 5.73
CA GLN A 215 -7.58 -7.39 5.10
C GLN A 215 -7.41 -6.29 6.15
N GLY A 216 -6.86 -5.14 5.74
CA GLY A 216 -6.56 -4.02 6.62
C GLY A 216 -7.71 -3.58 7.54
N PRO A 217 -8.96 -3.37 7.03
CA PRO A 217 -10.11 -3.05 7.87
C PRO A 217 -10.42 -4.13 8.92
N ALA A 218 -10.31 -5.41 8.54
CA ALA A 218 -10.56 -6.53 9.44
C ALA A 218 -9.46 -6.66 10.51
N VAL A 219 -8.18 -6.41 10.16
CA VAL A 219 -7.07 -6.37 11.13
C VAL A 219 -7.35 -5.34 12.22
N GLU A 220 -7.65 -4.10 11.82
CA GLU A 220 -7.91 -3.02 12.79
C GLU A 220 -9.20 -3.28 13.59
N ALA A 221 -10.27 -3.78 12.96
CA ALA A 221 -11.52 -4.07 13.67
C ALA A 221 -11.35 -5.14 14.75
N GLN A 222 -10.64 -6.24 14.42
CA GLN A 222 -10.38 -7.34 15.36
C GLN A 222 -9.44 -6.88 16.50
N LEU A 223 -8.38 -6.13 16.22
CA LEU A 223 -7.49 -5.58 17.24
C LEU A 223 -8.17 -4.54 18.12
N ASN A 224 -9.00 -3.67 17.53
CA ASN A 224 -9.71 -2.62 18.25
C ASN A 224 -10.65 -3.20 19.32
N ALA A 225 -11.25 -4.37 19.07
CA ALA A 225 -12.08 -5.08 20.05
C ALA A 225 -11.32 -5.46 21.33
N HIS A 226 -9.99 -5.53 21.26
CA HIS A 226 -9.09 -5.84 22.36
C HIS A 226 -8.28 -4.63 22.86
N GLY A 227 -8.55 -3.42 22.36
CA GLY A 227 -7.83 -2.20 22.76
C GLY A 227 -6.46 -2.03 22.09
N TYR A 228 -6.21 -2.74 20.98
CA TYR A 228 -4.96 -2.69 20.21
C TYR A 228 -5.18 -2.18 18.79
N ARG A 229 -4.08 -1.84 18.11
CA ARG A 229 -4.02 -1.56 16.68
C ARG A 229 -2.69 -2.00 16.09
N LEU A 230 -2.69 -2.22 14.78
CA LEU A 230 -1.47 -2.45 14.00
C LEU A 230 -0.89 -1.13 13.47
N GLY A 231 -1.72 -0.25 12.95
CA GLY A 231 -1.29 1.06 12.43
C GLY A 231 -0.67 1.02 11.03
N HIS A 232 -0.80 -0.08 10.29
CA HIS A 232 -0.30 -0.19 8.91
C HIS A 232 -1.36 0.24 7.92
N TYR A 233 -1.18 1.42 7.29
CA TYR A 233 -2.18 2.07 6.43
C TYR A 233 -1.63 2.37 5.02
N PRO A 234 -1.34 1.36 4.17
CA PRO A 234 -1.00 1.59 2.77
C PRO A 234 -2.17 2.22 2.02
N GLN A 235 -1.93 2.78 0.83
CA GLN A 235 -3.01 3.35 0.01
C GLN A 235 -4.07 2.30 -0.37
N SER A 236 -3.65 1.04 -0.48
CA SER A 236 -4.48 -0.13 -0.78
C SER A 236 -5.15 -0.78 0.44
N TRP A 237 -5.06 -0.17 1.63
CA TRP A 237 -5.46 -0.72 2.93
C TRP A 237 -6.83 -1.39 2.93
N GLU A 238 -7.78 -0.85 2.19
CA GLU A 238 -9.16 -1.34 2.10
C GLU A 238 -9.25 -2.81 1.66
N LEU A 239 -8.40 -3.22 0.70
CA LEU A 239 -8.46 -4.54 0.07
C LEU A 239 -7.21 -5.40 0.30
N SER A 240 -6.07 -4.77 0.58
CA SER A 240 -4.81 -5.51 0.74
C SER A 240 -4.75 -6.27 2.06
N THR A 241 -3.98 -7.36 2.07
CA THR A 241 -3.92 -8.34 3.16
C THR A 241 -2.55 -8.36 3.85
N LEU A 242 -2.50 -8.86 5.08
CA LEU A 242 -1.27 -9.01 5.86
C LEU A 242 -0.18 -9.77 5.12
N GLY A 243 -0.51 -10.95 4.57
CA GLY A 243 0.46 -11.74 3.78
C GLY A 243 0.96 -11.00 2.54
N GLY A 244 0.06 -10.26 1.86
CA GLY A 244 0.43 -9.41 0.72
C GLY A 244 1.36 -8.26 1.11
N TRP A 245 1.16 -7.63 2.27
CA TRP A 245 2.05 -6.57 2.76
C TRP A 245 3.46 -7.08 3.04
N ILE A 246 3.56 -8.25 3.68
CA ILE A 246 4.84 -8.89 4.01
C ILE A 246 5.55 -9.32 2.71
N ALA A 247 4.82 -9.98 1.81
CA ALA A 247 5.35 -10.47 0.54
C ALA A 247 5.89 -9.35 -0.37
N ALA A 248 5.33 -8.12 -0.30
CA ALA A 248 5.75 -6.98 -1.12
C ALA A 248 6.53 -5.89 -0.34
N ARG A 249 6.87 -6.09 0.94
CA ARG A 249 7.53 -5.07 1.81
C ARG A 249 6.78 -3.73 1.81
N SER A 250 5.49 -3.76 2.02
CA SER A 250 4.59 -2.62 2.00
C SER A 250 4.95 -1.53 3.02
N SER A 251 4.60 -0.28 2.74
CA SER A 251 4.71 0.84 3.67
C SER A 251 3.38 1.55 3.88
N GLY A 252 3.06 1.85 5.13
CA GLY A 252 1.85 2.58 5.50
C GLY A 252 2.07 4.08 5.60
N GLN A 253 1.03 4.88 5.39
CA GLN A 253 1.08 6.35 5.45
C GLN A 253 1.53 6.89 6.82
N GLN A 254 1.40 6.10 7.89
CA GLN A 254 1.80 6.44 9.25
C GLN A 254 3.04 5.65 9.71
N SER A 255 3.84 5.14 8.76
CA SER A 255 5.02 4.34 9.06
C SER A 255 6.09 5.08 9.85
N LEU A 256 6.08 6.41 9.88
CA LEU A 256 6.99 7.19 10.71
C LEU A 256 6.75 6.93 12.22
N GLY A 257 5.50 6.73 12.62
CA GLY A 257 5.14 6.43 14.02
C GLY A 257 5.03 4.94 14.31
N TYR A 258 4.38 4.18 13.44
CA TYR A 258 4.07 2.77 13.66
C TYR A 258 5.14 1.82 13.10
N GLY A 259 6.01 2.29 12.23
CA GLY A 259 6.97 1.48 11.49
C GLY A 259 6.44 1.02 10.12
N ARG A 260 7.34 0.47 9.31
CA ARG A 260 7.01 -0.24 8.06
C ARG A 260 6.69 -1.70 8.38
N ILE A 261 6.23 -2.46 7.38
CA ILE A 261 5.84 -3.86 7.58
C ILE A 261 6.98 -4.73 8.12
N GLU A 262 8.23 -4.47 7.72
CA GLU A 262 9.41 -5.20 8.20
C GLU A 262 9.68 -4.98 9.70
N GLN A 263 9.24 -3.86 10.26
CA GLN A 263 9.34 -3.58 11.69
C GLN A 263 8.15 -4.16 12.47
N MET A 264 7.01 -4.33 11.81
CA MET A 264 5.78 -4.88 12.40
C MET A 264 5.76 -6.41 12.36
N PHE A 265 6.26 -7.03 11.31
CA PHE A 265 6.29 -8.47 11.15
C PHE A 265 7.27 -9.09 12.16
N ALA A 266 6.76 -9.94 13.05
CA ALA A 266 7.53 -10.61 14.08
C ALA A 266 7.98 -12.01 13.66
N GLY A 267 7.15 -12.75 12.92
CA GLY A 267 7.36 -14.11 12.50
C GLY A 267 6.09 -14.74 11.92
N GLY A 268 6.06 -16.04 11.73
CA GLY A 268 4.87 -16.70 11.19
C GLY A 268 5.18 -18.01 10.48
N THR A 269 4.23 -18.49 9.70
CA THR A 269 4.28 -19.75 8.96
C THR A 269 4.24 -19.49 7.47
N LEU A 270 5.26 -19.97 6.75
CA LEU A 270 5.35 -19.97 5.29
C LEU A 270 5.30 -21.42 4.78
N VAL A 271 4.34 -21.74 3.94
CA VAL A 271 4.26 -23.04 3.27
C VAL A 271 4.96 -22.96 1.92
N THR A 272 5.95 -23.81 1.71
CA THR A 272 6.75 -23.90 0.48
C THR A 272 6.49 -25.22 -0.21
N PRO A 273 6.86 -25.40 -1.49
CA PRO A 273 6.82 -26.72 -2.15
C PRO A 273 7.60 -27.83 -1.44
N LEU A 274 8.59 -27.49 -0.61
CA LEU A 274 9.41 -28.45 0.13
C LEU A 274 8.95 -28.70 1.58
N GLY A 275 7.92 -27.97 2.03
CA GLY A 275 7.38 -28.12 3.39
C GLY A 275 7.15 -26.77 4.09
N VAL A 276 6.86 -26.85 5.37
CA VAL A 276 6.51 -25.71 6.22
C VAL A 276 7.76 -25.08 6.82
N LEU A 277 7.94 -23.79 6.60
CA LEU A 277 8.98 -22.98 7.24
C LEU A 277 8.34 -22.13 8.36
N ASN A 278 8.67 -22.47 9.61
CA ASN A 278 8.27 -21.68 10.77
C ASN A 278 9.32 -20.60 11.06
N ILE A 279 8.90 -19.35 11.02
CA ILE A 279 9.72 -18.17 11.31
C ILE A 279 9.42 -17.75 12.74
N ALA A 280 10.42 -17.94 13.61
CA ALA A 280 10.29 -17.62 15.04
C ALA A 280 10.13 -16.10 15.26
N ASP A 281 9.32 -15.74 16.27
CA ASP A 281 9.04 -14.38 16.71
C ASP A 281 9.92 -13.92 17.89
N ILE A 282 11.02 -14.62 18.11
CA ILE A 282 11.98 -14.32 19.19
C ILE A 282 12.68 -12.98 18.89
N PRO A 283 12.67 -12.02 19.84
CA PRO A 283 13.31 -10.73 19.63
C PRO A 283 14.84 -10.84 19.61
N ALA A 284 15.48 -10.04 18.74
CA ALA A 284 16.93 -9.80 18.75
C ALA A 284 17.80 -11.07 18.69
N SER A 285 17.42 -12.07 17.88
CA SER A 285 18.20 -13.29 17.71
C SER A 285 19.53 -13.02 16.96
N ALA A 286 20.61 -13.57 17.47
CA ALA A 286 21.92 -13.62 16.80
C ALA A 286 22.24 -15.04 16.25
N ALA A 287 21.23 -15.89 16.07
CA ALA A 287 21.38 -17.28 15.63
C ALA A 287 21.45 -17.40 14.09
N GLY A 288 22.35 -16.70 13.45
CA GLY A 288 22.58 -16.71 12.01
C GLY A 288 21.73 -15.71 11.23
N PRO A 289 21.57 -15.89 9.90
CA PRO A 289 20.74 -15.03 9.07
C PRO A 289 19.28 -15.00 9.50
N ASP A 290 18.67 -13.83 9.48
CA ASP A 290 17.26 -13.64 9.86
C ASP A 290 16.34 -14.15 8.73
N LEU A 291 15.71 -15.29 8.95
CA LEU A 291 14.76 -15.89 7.99
C LEU A 291 13.56 -14.98 7.73
N ARG A 292 13.16 -14.16 8.68
CA ARG A 292 12.10 -13.17 8.51
C ARG A 292 12.47 -12.16 7.42
N GLU A 293 13.68 -11.60 7.50
CA GLU A 293 14.18 -10.66 6.49
C GLU A 293 14.38 -11.31 5.11
N MET A 294 14.76 -12.59 5.08
CA MET A 294 14.95 -13.34 3.83
C MET A 294 13.62 -13.63 3.13
N MET A 295 12.55 -13.88 3.88
CA MET A 295 11.24 -14.25 3.30
C MET A 295 10.37 -13.03 2.95
N MET A 296 10.60 -11.88 3.59
CA MET A 296 9.91 -10.64 3.23
C MET A 296 10.35 -10.15 1.85
N GLY A 297 9.37 -9.72 1.03
CA GLY A 297 9.63 -9.19 -0.32
C GLY A 297 9.92 -10.27 -1.36
N THR A 298 9.60 -11.53 -1.07
CA THR A 298 9.74 -12.63 -2.05
C THR A 298 8.56 -12.73 -3.02
N GLU A 299 7.51 -11.95 -2.83
CA GLU A 299 6.39 -11.75 -3.77
C GLU A 299 5.72 -13.06 -4.21
N GLY A 300 5.63 -14.02 -3.27
CA GLY A 300 5.04 -15.33 -3.52
C GLY A 300 5.96 -16.33 -4.25
N ARG A 301 7.24 -16.00 -4.48
CA ARG A 301 8.23 -16.89 -5.09
C ARG A 301 8.77 -17.93 -4.13
N ALA A 302 8.86 -17.62 -2.84
CA ALA A 302 9.36 -18.54 -1.81
C ALA A 302 8.29 -19.50 -1.30
N GLY A 303 7.02 -19.11 -1.35
CA GLY A 303 5.90 -19.87 -0.79
C GLY A 303 4.71 -18.98 -0.47
N ILE A 304 3.82 -19.48 0.40
CA ILE A 304 2.58 -18.81 0.80
C ILE A 304 2.60 -18.63 2.31
N PHE A 305 2.54 -17.38 2.77
CA PHE A 305 2.28 -17.10 4.19
C PHE A 305 0.86 -17.53 4.55
N THR A 306 0.72 -18.35 5.58
CA THR A 306 -0.56 -18.83 6.09
C THR A 306 -0.93 -18.17 7.41
N GLU A 307 0.03 -18.06 8.32
CA GLU A 307 -0.11 -17.35 9.59
C GLU A 307 0.99 -16.30 9.73
N VAL A 308 0.64 -15.14 10.25
CA VAL A 308 1.58 -14.04 10.43
C VAL A 308 1.45 -13.46 11.83
N LYS A 309 2.58 -13.27 12.48
CA LYS A 309 2.71 -12.69 13.82
C LYS A 309 3.13 -11.23 13.69
N MET A 310 2.29 -10.35 14.20
CA MET A 310 2.45 -8.90 14.03
C MET A 310 2.65 -8.22 15.38
N ARG A 311 3.67 -7.35 15.47
CA ARG A 311 3.84 -6.46 16.63
C ARG A 311 2.75 -5.41 16.61
N VAL A 312 1.95 -5.37 17.67
CA VAL A 312 0.82 -4.45 17.82
C VAL A 312 1.08 -3.44 18.92
N GLN A 313 0.30 -2.38 18.94
CA GLN A 313 0.40 -1.31 19.95
C GLN A 313 -0.97 -1.06 20.57
N SER A 314 -0.99 -0.55 21.80
CA SER A 314 -2.24 -0.08 22.42
C SER A 314 -2.88 1.02 21.57
N GLN A 315 -4.19 1.12 21.64
CA GLN A 315 -4.95 2.21 20.99
C GLN A 315 -4.42 3.57 21.44
N PRO A 316 -4.17 4.52 20.52
CA PRO A 316 -3.76 5.86 20.90
C PRO A 316 -4.90 6.61 21.59
N GLU A 317 -4.58 7.39 22.62
CA GLU A 317 -5.55 8.29 23.25
C GLU A 317 -5.98 9.42 22.31
N GLU A 318 -5.07 9.85 21.44
CA GLU A 318 -5.31 10.93 20.49
C GLU A 318 -4.59 10.70 19.17
N GLU A 319 -5.30 10.97 18.06
CA GLU A 319 -4.73 11.01 16.73
C GLU A 319 -5.13 12.30 16.01
N LEU A 320 -4.16 13.08 15.56
CA LEU A 320 -4.40 14.37 14.91
C LEU A 320 -3.63 14.47 13.60
N PHE A 321 -4.31 14.97 12.56
CA PHE A 321 -3.70 15.31 11.26
C PHE A 321 -3.85 16.80 10.99
N LYS A 322 -2.77 17.43 10.57
CA LYS A 322 -2.70 18.86 10.31
C LYS A 322 -1.99 19.15 9.00
N VAL A 323 -2.28 20.30 8.43
CA VAL A 323 -1.63 20.83 7.22
C VAL A 323 -0.95 22.15 7.56
N VAL A 324 0.18 22.39 6.94
CA VAL A 324 0.90 23.66 6.98
C VAL A 324 1.44 23.97 5.57
N PHE A 325 1.53 25.25 5.24
CA PHE A 325 2.17 25.69 4.00
C PHE A 325 3.53 26.30 4.31
N LEU A 326 4.52 25.95 3.50
CA LEU A 326 5.89 26.47 3.58
C LEU A 326 6.24 27.25 2.31
N PRO A 327 7.22 28.18 2.38
CA PRO A 327 7.51 29.09 1.27
C PRO A 327 7.90 28.41 -0.03
N ASN A 328 8.68 27.33 0.07
CA ASN A 328 9.23 26.61 -1.07
C ASN A 328 9.63 25.18 -0.67
N TRP A 329 10.04 24.41 -1.66
CA TRP A 329 10.47 23.02 -1.51
C TRP A 329 11.65 22.86 -0.54
N GLU A 330 12.66 23.74 -0.63
CA GLU A 330 13.86 23.64 0.21
C GLU A 330 13.53 23.81 1.70
N ALA A 331 12.70 24.78 2.05
CA ALA A 331 12.22 24.96 3.42
C ALA A 331 11.43 23.75 3.89
N GLY A 332 10.60 23.17 3.02
CA GLY A 332 9.82 21.96 3.33
C GLY A 332 10.71 20.74 3.57
N LYS A 333 11.63 20.47 2.66
CA LYS A 333 12.60 19.38 2.76
C LYS A 333 13.44 19.46 4.03
N GLU A 334 13.93 20.66 4.36
CA GLU A 334 14.73 20.88 5.56
C GLU A 334 13.93 20.66 6.86
N VAL A 335 12.67 21.09 6.91
CA VAL A 335 11.76 20.78 8.03
C VAL A 335 11.61 19.27 8.21
N LEU A 336 11.40 18.51 7.13
CA LEU A 336 11.28 17.06 7.22
C LEU A 336 12.56 16.43 7.77
N ARG A 337 13.72 16.79 7.20
CA ARG A 337 15.03 16.27 7.58
C ARG A 337 15.31 16.54 9.07
N GLN A 338 15.16 17.78 9.51
CA GLN A 338 15.39 18.16 10.91
C GLN A 338 14.42 17.45 11.85
N ALA A 339 13.13 17.33 11.49
CA ALA A 339 12.14 16.66 12.33
C ALA A 339 12.52 15.22 12.64
N VAL A 340 12.93 14.44 11.61
CA VAL A 340 13.29 13.02 11.81
C VAL A 340 14.65 12.85 12.46
N GLN A 341 15.64 13.70 12.14
CA GLN A 341 16.98 13.64 12.74
C GLN A 341 16.99 14.08 14.20
N SER A 342 16.07 15.00 14.60
CA SER A 342 15.86 15.41 15.99
C SER A 342 14.90 14.49 16.75
N ASN A 343 14.44 13.38 16.15
CA ASN A 343 13.51 12.43 16.77
C ASN A 343 12.20 13.06 17.30
N ILE A 344 11.66 14.06 16.62
CA ILE A 344 10.33 14.58 16.94
C ILE A 344 9.30 13.47 16.65
N ARG A 345 8.53 13.05 17.66
CA ARG A 345 7.60 11.91 17.58
C ARG A 345 6.35 12.26 16.79
N LEU A 346 6.45 12.21 15.46
CA LEU A 346 5.32 12.35 14.55
C LEU A 346 4.92 10.98 14.01
N SER A 347 3.63 10.79 13.74
CA SER A 347 3.14 9.55 13.14
C SER A 347 3.24 9.55 11.61
N MET A 348 3.26 10.76 11.01
CA MET A 348 3.25 10.95 9.57
C MET A 348 3.88 12.28 9.20
N LEU A 349 4.61 12.30 8.08
CA LEU A 349 5.07 13.50 7.38
C LEU A 349 4.94 13.28 5.87
N ARG A 350 4.30 14.23 5.17
CA ARG A 350 4.18 14.21 3.70
C ARG A 350 4.35 15.63 3.17
N LEU A 351 5.27 15.82 2.23
CA LEU A 351 5.55 17.10 1.60
C LEU A 351 5.22 17.04 0.11
N SER A 352 4.19 17.78 -0.32
CA SER A 352 3.85 17.96 -1.73
C SER A 352 4.71 19.07 -2.34
N ASN A 353 5.25 18.87 -3.54
CA ASN A 353 5.93 19.95 -4.26
C ASN A 353 4.93 21.06 -4.68
N ALA A 354 5.41 22.17 -5.25
CA ALA A 354 4.56 23.30 -5.60
C ALA A 354 3.46 22.93 -6.61
N VAL A 355 3.78 22.09 -7.61
CA VAL A 355 2.83 21.62 -8.63
C VAL A 355 1.75 20.75 -8.02
N GLU A 356 2.12 19.80 -7.16
CA GLU A 356 1.16 18.94 -6.47
C GLU A 356 0.31 19.75 -5.47
N THR A 357 0.92 20.71 -4.77
CA THR A 357 0.21 21.61 -3.85
C THR A 357 -0.90 22.36 -4.57
N ASP A 358 -0.59 22.92 -5.73
CA ASP A 358 -1.56 23.65 -6.55
C ASP A 358 -2.64 22.71 -7.11
N ALA A 359 -2.25 21.52 -7.59
CA ALA A 359 -3.17 20.47 -8.04
C ALA A 359 -4.13 20.02 -6.93
N HIS A 360 -3.64 19.79 -5.72
CA HIS A 360 -4.46 19.42 -4.56
C HIS A 360 -5.47 20.51 -4.19
N LEU A 361 -5.06 21.79 -4.22
CA LEU A 361 -5.95 22.90 -3.99
C LEU A 361 -7.05 22.98 -5.06
N HIS A 362 -6.71 22.78 -6.35
CA HIS A 362 -7.67 22.76 -7.45
C HIS A 362 -8.64 21.58 -7.39
N LEU A 363 -8.14 20.39 -7.02
CA LEU A 363 -8.96 19.17 -6.92
C LEU A 363 -9.89 19.20 -5.70
N GLY A 364 -9.43 19.78 -4.59
CA GLY A 364 -10.11 19.76 -3.29
C GLY A 364 -11.03 20.96 -3.00
N THR A 365 -11.04 22.00 -3.84
CA THR A 365 -11.78 23.24 -3.57
C THR A 365 -12.60 23.72 -4.78
N SER A 366 -13.59 24.57 -4.52
CA SER A 366 -14.25 25.33 -5.58
C SER A 366 -13.34 26.49 -6.06
N PRO A 367 -13.60 27.07 -7.26
CA PRO A 367 -12.80 28.21 -7.76
C PRO A 367 -12.75 29.39 -6.79
N SER A 368 -13.85 29.71 -6.12
CA SER A 368 -13.89 30.81 -5.14
C SER A 368 -13.09 30.48 -3.87
N GLN A 369 -13.18 29.25 -3.38
CA GLN A 369 -12.37 28.78 -2.24
C GLN A 369 -10.87 28.76 -2.60
N PHE A 370 -10.53 28.30 -3.79
CA PHE A 370 -9.15 28.33 -4.30
C PHE A 370 -8.58 29.74 -4.31
N LEU A 371 -9.34 30.70 -4.88
CA LEU A 371 -8.94 32.10 -4.92
C LEU A 371 -8.75 32.68 -3.51
N ALA A 372 -9.70 32.43 -2.60
CA ALA A 372 -9.62 32.92 -1.22
C ALA A 372 -8.40 32.35 -0.48
N ILE A 373 -8.12 31.05 -0.63
CA ILE A 373 -6.95 30.39 -0.03
C ILE A 373 -5.67 31.00 -0.57
N ASN A 374 -5.52 31.12 -1.88
CA ASN A 374 -4.32 31.68 -2.50
C ASN A 374 -4.11 33.15 -2.13
N THR A 375 -5.18 33.95 -2.07
CA THR A 375 -5.11 35.34 -1.63
C THR A 375 -4.64 35.46 -0.17
N TYR A 376 -5.19 34.61 0.72
CA TYR A 376 -4.77 34.56 2.11
C TYR A 376 -3.28 34.14 2.25
N LEU A 377 -2.86 33.11 1.54
CA LEU A 377 -1.47 32.62 1.60
C LEU A 377 -0.51 33.68 1.02
N LYS A 378 -0.87 34.33 -0.08
CA LYS A 378 -0.09 35.43 -0.69
C LYS A 378 0.05 36.59 0.28
N ALA A 379 -1.03 37.03 0.96
CA ALA A 379 -1.00 38.07 1.98
C ALA A 379 -0.10 37.73 3.18
N ARG A 380 0.17 36.44 3.40
CA ARG A 380 1.10 35.91 4.41
C ARG A 380 2.51 35.66 3.90
N GLY A 381 2.84 36.11 2.68
CA GLY A 381 4.17 36.00 2.07
C GLY A 381 4.44 34.73 1.29
N LEU A 382 3.44 33.85 1.07
CA LEU A 382 3.61 32.61 0.30
C LEU A 382 3.23 32.80 -1.17
N GLY A 383 4.21 32.66 -2.06
CA GLY A 383 4.06 32.79 -3.51
C GLY A 383 3.62 31.52 -4.23
N SER A 384 3.95 31.45 -5.54
CA SER A 384 3.66 30.28 -6.40
C SER A 384 4.49 29.06 -6.06
N GLN A 385 5.65 29.22 -5.41
CA GLN A 385 6.54 28.15 -5.02
C GLN A 385 6.16 27.49 -3.69
N LYS A 386 5.04 27.91 -3.07
CA LYS A 386 4.56 27.33 -1.81
C LYS A 386 4.36 25.83 -1.90
N VAL A 387 4.70 25.14 -0.84
CA VAL A 387 4.53 23.69 -0.71
C VAL A 387 3.61 23.37 0.47
N MET A 388 2.86 22.28 0.34
CA MET A 388 1.94 21.81 1.38
C MET A 388 2.57 20.63 2.12
N LEU A 389 2.67 20.76 3.43
CA LEU A 389 3.13 19.71 4.32
C LEU A 389 1.97 19.21 5.16
N THR A 390 1.68 17.93 5.07
CA THR A 390 0.73 17.23 5.93
C THR A 390 1.51 16.44 6.98
N TYR A 391 1.10 16.55 8.24
CA TYR A 391 1.73 15.86 9.35
C TYR A 391 0.71 15.34 10.34
N GLY A 392 1.09 14.28 11.07
CA GLY A 392 0.25 13.65 12.07
C GLY A 392 0.99 13.34 13.35
N VAL A 393 0.24 13.26 14.44
CA VAL A 393 0.64 12.67 15.72
C VAL A 393 -0.38 11.62 16.12
N SER A 394 0.07 10.54 16.76
CA SER A 394 -0.78 9.46 17.25
C SER A 394 -0.12 8.86 18.49
N GLY A 395 -0.86 8.74 19.59
CA GLY A 395 -0.34 8.19 20.85
C GLY A 395 -0.94 8.86 22.09
N ASP A 396 -0.16 8.90 23.16
CA ASP A 396 -0.47 9.57 24.41
C ASP A 396 -0.59 11.10 24.24
N LYS A 397 -1.58 11.73 24.88
CA LYS A 397 -1.86 13.17 24.74
C LYS A 397 -0.68 14.06 25.15
N ALA A 398 0.05 13.69 26.21
CA ALA A 398 1.17 14.50 26.69
C ALA A 398 2.35 14.42 25.70
N GLN A 399 2.65 13.24 25.18
CA GLN A 399 3.66 13.04 24.15
C GLN A 399 3.31 13.76 22.85
N ASN A 400 2.05 13.69 22.43
CA ASN A 400 1.54 14.40 21.27
C ASN A 400 1.68 15.93 21.44
N ALA A 401 1.34 16.47 22.61
CA ALA A 401 1.47 17.91 22.91
C ALA A 401 2.94 18.38 22.84
N LEU A 402 3.87 17.58 23.37
CA LEU A 402 5.32 17.85 23.29
C LEU A 402 5.79 17.84 21.83
N ALA A 403 5.47 16.78 21.07
CA ALA A 403 5.84 16.65 19.66
C ALA A 403 5.30 17.80 18.83
N LEU A 404 4.03 18.17 19.03
CA LEU A 404 3.41 19.30 18.34
C LEU A 404 4.08 20.64 18.69
N THR A 405 4.52 20.83 19.92
CA THR A 405 5.23 22.03 20.37
C THR A 405 6.60 22.13 19.69
N GLN A 406 7.38 21.06 19.72
CA GLN A 406 8.69 20.99 19.07
C GLN A 406 8.56 21.22 17.56
N PHE A 407 7.62 20.54 16.91
CA PHE A 407 7.42 20.65 15.48
C PHE A 407 6.91 22.04 15.08
N LYS A 408 6.05 22.68 15.87
CA LYS A 408 5.59 24.05 15.66
C LYS A 408 6.71 25.07 15.67
N ASN A 409 7.67 24.90 16.60
CA ASN A 409 8.85 25.75 16.68
C ASN A 409 9.72 25.59 15.42
N LEU A 410 9.94 24.36 14.97
CA LEU A 410 10.66 24.07 13.74
C LEU A 410 9.96 24.68 12.50
N LEU A 411 8.65 24.49 12.38
CA LEU A 411 7.86 25.09 11.30
C LEU A 411 7.97 26.63 11.27
N LYS A 412 7.94 27.28 12.45
CA LYS A 412 8.07 28.74 12.57
C LYS A 412 9.44 29.22 12.09
N GLN A 413 10.52 28.50 12.38
CA GLN A 413 11.88 28.84 11.92
C GLN A 413 12.00 28.83 10.39
N HIS A 414 11.21 27.99 9.71
CA HIS A 414 11.21 27.85 8.26
C HIS A 414 10.03 28.55 7.55
N GLY A 415 9.38 29.50 8.22
CA GLY A 415 8.31 30.30 7.61
C GLY A 415 6.98 29.57 7.41
N GLY A 416 6.73 28.50 8.17
CA GLY A 416 5.51 27.72 8.08
C GLY A 416 4.27 28.48 8.50
N ILE A 417 3.23 28.46 7.65
CA ILE A 417 1.94 29.12 7.88
C ILE A 417 0.85 28.08 8.09
N SER A 418 0.30 28.04 9.30
CA SER A 418 -0.84 27.24 9.68
C SER A 418 -2.02 28.11 10.08
N GLY A 419 -3.22 27.55 10.23
CA GLY A 419 -4.41 28.25 10.66
C GLY A 419 -5.65 27.38 10.66
N LYS A 420 -6.82 27.96 10.97
CA LYS A 420 -8.11 27.21 11.02
C LYS A 420 -8.39 26.45 9.71
N LEU A 421 -8.10 27.08 8.57
CA LEU A 421 -8.27 26.48 7.23
C LEU A 421 -7.35 25.26 7.04
N ALA A 422 -6.08 25.37 7.39
CA ALA A 422 -5.12 24.29 7.28
C ALA A 422 -5.50 23.09 8.19
N ASN A 423 -6.01 23.37 9.38
CA ASN A 423 -6.53 22.33 10.29
C ASN A 423 -7.76 21.61 9.68
N LEU A 424 -8.67 22.35 9.04
CA LEU A 424 -9.81 21.75 8.33
C LEU A 424 -9.33 20.85 7.17
N MET A 425 -8.33 21.29 6.41
CA MET A 425 -7.73 20.49 5.33
C MET A 425 -7.12 19.18 5.86
N GLY A 426 -6.47 19.19 7.02
CA GLY A 426 -5.96 18.01 7.67
C GLY A 426 -7.07 16.99 8.02
N LYS A 427 -8.21 17.46 8.54
CA LYS A 427 -9.38 16.62 8.79
C LYS A 427 -9.97 16.04 7.49
N ILE A 428 -10.14 16.85 6.46
CA ILE A 428 -10.64 16.39 5.15
C ILE A 428 -9.69 15.34 4.57
N TRP A 429 -8.39 15.56 4.68
CA TRP A 429 -7.39 14.61 4.20
C TRP A 429 -7.50 13.26 4.94
N SER A 430 -7.59 13.26 6.27
CA SER A 430 -7.68 12.02 7.06
C SER A 430 -8.89 11.17 6.70
N HIS A 431 -10.05 11.77 6.46
CA HIS A 431 -11.28 11.08 6.04
C HIS A 431 -11.24 10.61 4.57
N GLY A 432 -10.44 11.27 3.74
CA GLY A 432 -10.37 10.98 2.30
C GLY A 432 -9.19 10.12 1.86
N ARG A 433 -8.25 9.79 2.75
CA ARG A 433 -6.93 9.24 2.39
C ARG A 433 -6.99 7.86 1.70
N PHE A 434 -8.01 7.06 1.97
CA PHE A 434 -8.20 5.75 1.33
C PHE A 434 -9.08 5.77 0.08
N LYS A 435 -9.65 6.95 -0.28
CA LYS A 435 -10.57 7.10 -1.42
C LYS A 435 -9.85 7.41 -2.74
N PHE A 436 -8.53 7.62 -2.73
CA PHE A 436 -7.79 7.96 -3.94
C PHE A 436 -7.81 6.87 -5.03
N PRO A 437 -7.74 5.56 -4.72
CA PRO A 437 -7.81 4.52 -5.75
C PRO A 437 -9.10 4.57 -6.58
N TYR A 438 -10.23 4.98 -5.98
CA TYR A 438 -11.51 5.16 -6.68
C TYR A 438 -11.47 6.28 -7.74
N LEU A 439 -10.55 7.24 -7.61
CA LEU A 439 -10.41 8.34 -8.55
C LEU A 439 -9.96 7.85 -9.92
N ARG A 440 -9.16 6.78 -9.98
CA ARG A 440 -8.65 6.21 -11.23
C ARG A 440 -9.79 5.84 -12.20
N GLY A 441 -10.85 5.19 -11.70
CA GLY A 441 -12.02 4.85 -12.53
C GLY A 441 -12.72 6.08 -13.09
N THR A 442 -12.89 7.13 -12.28
CA THR A 442 -13.51 8.38 -12.73
C THR A 442 -12.68 9.13 -13.78
N LEU A 443 -11.35 9.07 -13.65
CA LEU A 443 -10.42 9.64 -14.66
C LEU A 443 -10.44 8.84 -15.94
N TRP A 444 -10.44 7.50 -15.83
CA TRP A 444 -10.54 6.57 -16.96
C TRP A 444 -11.76 6.88 -17.83
N GLU A 445 -12.94 7.07 -17.19
CA GLU A 445 -14.18 7.45 -17.87
C GLU A 445 -14.10 8.79 -18.63
N LYS A 446 -13.10 9.61 -18.33
CA LYS A 446 -12.84 10.88 -19.00
C LYS A 446 -11.70 10.79 -20.04
N GLY A 447 -11.14 9.61 -20.28
CA GLY A 447 -9.98 9.42 -21.14
C GLY A 447 -8.69 10.04 -20.57
N ILE A 448 -8.63 10.22 -19.27
CA ILE A 448 -7.45 10.66 -18.53
C ILE A 448 -6.83 9.44 -17.87
N MET A 449 -5.67 9.05 -18.35
CA MET A 449 -4.90 7.95 -17.80
C MET A 449 -4.05 8.46 -16.65
N VAL A 450 -3.95 7.70 -15.57
CA VAL A 450 -3.14 8.02 -14.40
C VAL A 450 -2.42 6.78 -13.93
N ASP A 451 -1.14 6.96 -13.60
CA ASP A 451 -0.36 5.96 -12.90
C ASP A 451 0.69 6.62 -12.02
N THR A 452 1.42 5.81 -11.27
CA THR A 452 2.37 6.27 -10.27
C THR A 452 3.64 5.42 -10.31
N PHE A 453 4.74 6.00 -9.88
CA PHE A 453 5.94 5.27 -9.55
C PHE A 453 6.64 5.94 -8.37
N GLU A 454 7.52 5.23 -7.70
CA GLU A 454 8.09 5.70 -6.46
C GLU A 454 9.48 5.11 -6.21
N THR A 455 10.21 5.77 -5.34
CA THR A 455 11.56 5.38 -4.95
C THR A 455 11.87 5.87 -3.54
N ALA A 456 13.04 5.52 -3.02
CA ALA A 456 13.65 6.16 -1.85
C ALA A 456 15.13 6.40 -2.09
N THR A 457 15.63 7.51 -1.55
CA THR A 457 17.04 7.90 -1.66
C THR A 457 17.50 8.69 -0.44
N ASN A 458 18.81 8.87 -0.30
CA ASN A 458 19.41 9.67 0.76
C ASN A 458 19.11 11.17 0.57
N TRP A 459 19.08 11.94 1.67
CA TRP A 459 18.72 13.36 1.67
C TRP A 459 19.48 14.20 0.63
N HIS A 460 20.75 13.95 0.42
CA HIS A 460 21.57 14.72 -0.52
C HIS A 460 21.24 14.46 -2.00
N ASN A 461 20.56 13.37 -2.32
CA ASN A 461 20.18 13.03 -3.69
C ASN A 461 18.70 13.39 -4.00
N ILE A 462 17.91 13.85 -3.03
CA ILE A 462 16.44 14.05 -3.17
C ILE A 462 16.11 14.95 -4.37
N ASP A 463 16.78 16.09 -4.50
CA ASP A 463 16.45 17.08 -5.52
C ASP A 463 16.83 16.61 -6.92
N GLU A 464 18.04 16.07 -7.06
CA GLU A 464 18.51 15.50 -8.32
C GLU A 464 17.61 14.35 -8.78
N GLN A 465 17.31 13.41 -7.87
CA GLN A 465 16.44 12.27 -8.18
C GLN A 465 15.02 12.70 -8.54
N MET A 466 14.43 13.67 -7.82
CA MET A 466 13.10 14.20 -8.12
C MET A 466 13.07 14.85 -9.51
N GLN A 467 14.08 15.63 -9.86
CA GLN A 467 14.19 16.25 -11.16
C GLN A 467 14.29 15.21 -12.27
N GLN A 468 15.19 14.23 -12.14
CA GLN A 468 15.37 13.13 -13.10
C GLN A 468 14.07 12.34 -13.31
N MET A 469 13.34 12.02 -12.22
CA MET A 469 12.06 11.32 -12.29
C MET A 469 11.01 12.11 -13.06
N GLN A 470 10.90 13.41 -12.81
CA GLN A 470 9.90 14.26 -13.47
C GLN A 470 10.23 14.47 -14.95
N GLU A 471 11.47 14.82 -15.28
CA GLU A 471 11.93 15.01 -16.65
C GLU A 471 11.74 13.74 -17.49
N ALA A 472 12.10 12.57 -16.93
CA ALA A 472 11.95 11.29 -17.62
C ALA A 472 10.51 11.05 -18.08
N VAL A 473 9.51 11.23 -17.18
CA VAL A 473 8.11 10.97 -17.54
C VAL A 473 7.49 12.10 -18.38
N GLN A 474 7.87 13.35 -18.14
CA GLN A 474 7.34 14.49 -18.88
C GLN A 474 7.77 14.49 -20.35
N THR A 475 8.96 13.95 -20.65
CA THR A 475 9.51 13.89 -22.01
C THR A 475 9.25 12.56 -22.72
N ALA A 476 8.74 11.55 -22.01
CA ALA A 476 8.61 10.17 -22.51
C ALA A 476 7.75 10.01 -23.78
N LEU A 477 6.84 10.93 -24.07
CA LEU A 477 5.95 10.93 -25.23
C LEU A 477 6.21 12.09 -26.21
N ALA A 478 7.38 12.75 -26.09
CA ALA A 478 7.72 13.89 -26.95
C ALA A 478 7.77 13.53 -28.44
N ASP A 479 8.17 12.29 -28.76
CA ASP A 479 8.17 11.73 -30.13
C ASP A 479 6.76 11.59 -30.74
N GLU A 480 5.73 11.52 -29.90
CA GLU A 480 4.32 11.49 -30.32
C GLU A 480 3.66 12.89 -30.31
N GLY A 481 4.39 13.93 -29.91
CA GLY A 481 3.82 15.27 -29.66
C GLY A 481 2.81 15.30 -28.51
N GLU A 482 2.91 14.36 -27.57
CA GLU A 482 2.01 14.21 -26.42
C GLU A 482 2.65 14.76 -25.15
N ALA A 483 1.82 15.40 -24.34
CA ALA A 483 2.26 15.94 -23.05
C ALA A 483 1.89 15.00 -21.89
N VAL A 484 2.78 14.89 -20.92
CA VAL A 484 2.58 14.21 -19.65
C VAL A 484 2.63 15.24 -18.50
N MET A 485 1.60 15.28 -17.68
CA MET A 485 1.59 16.07 -16.46
C MET A 485 2.11 15.20 -15.31
N ALA A 486 3.14 15.64 -14.61
CA ALA A 486 3.69 14.91 -13.47
C ALA A 486 3.91 15.83 -12.27
N PHE A 487 3.74 15.29 -11.07
CA PHE A 487 4.09 15.95 -9.82
C PHE A 487 4.56 14.95 -8.77
N THR A 488 5.35 15.41 -7.81
CA THR A 488 6.03 14.54 -6.86
C THR A 488 5.85 15.03 -5.44
N HIS A 489 5.71 14.10 -4.50
CA HIS A 489 5.77 14.38 -3.08
C HIS A 489 6.75 13.45 -2.36
N ILE A 490 7.26 13.90 -1.21
CA ILE A 490 7.86 13.01 -0.22
C ILE A 490 6.72 12.36 0.55
N SER A 491 6.63 11.03 0.49
CA SER A 491 5.56 10.26 1.15
C SER A 491 5.99 9.65 2.48
N HIS A 492 7.25 9.26 2.61
CA HIS A 492 7.83 8.66 3.81
C HIS A 492 9.20 9.27 4.07
N VAL A 493 9.54 9.40 5.35
CA VAL A 493 10.78 10.05 5.77
C VAL A 493 11.56 9.16 6.74
N TYR A 494 12.87 9.19 6.61
CA TYR A 494 13.84 8.44 7.39
C TYR A 494 14.95 9.36 7.86
N LYS A 495 15.72 8.97 8.87
CA LYS A 495 16.89 9.77 9.32
C LYS A 495 17.88 10.03 8.19
N GLN A 496 18.07 9.04 7.29
CA GLN A 496 19.07 9.08 6.22
C GLN A 496 18.54 9.61 4.90
N GLY A 497 17.23 9.63 4.69
CA GLY A 497 16.62 9.99 3.41
C GLY A 497 15.11 10.00 3.43
N ALA A 498 14.51 9.96 2.26
CA ALA A 498 13.06 9.94 2.10
C ALA A 498 12.63 9.22 0.83
N SER A 499 11.35 8.85 0.77
CA SER A 499 10.75 8.34 -0.45
C SER A 499 10.17 9.46 -1.29
N LEU A 500 10.35 9.35 -2.60
CA LEU A 500 9.74 10.20 -3.62
C LEU A 500 8.64 9.43 -4.33
N TYR A 501 7.46 10.00 -4.40
CA TYR A 501 6.30 9.41 -5.04
C TYR A 501 5.80 10.33 -6.14
N THR A 502 5.87 9.88 -7.38
CA THR A 502 5.46 10.66 -8.55
C THR A 502 4.15 10.10 -9.11
N THR A 503 3.18 10.99 -9.27
CA THR A 503 1.93 10.74 -10.00
C THR A 503 2.02 11.40 -11.35
N TYR A 504 1.64 10.68 -12.42
CA TYR A 504 1.61 11.24 -13.76
C TYR A 504 0.28 10.97 -14.47
N PHE A 505 -0.09 11.92 -15.34
CA PHE A 505 -1.30 11.88 -16.14
C PHE A 505 -0.94 12.04 -17.60
N PHE A 506 -1.60 11.26 -18.45
CA PHE A 506 -1.51 11.37 -19.90
C PHE A 506 -2.88 11.08 -20.52
N ARG A 507 -3.07 11.46 -21.77
CA ARG A 507 -4.33 11.17 -22.45
C ARG A 507 -4.31 9.78 -23.08
N ALA A 508 -5.46 9.10 -23.05
CA ALA A 508 -5.65 7.88 -23.81
C ALA A 508 -5.35 8.11 -25.30
N ALA A 509 -4.76 7.11 -25.96
CA ALA A 509 -4.64 7.06 -27.40
C ALA A 509 -5.99 6.63 -28.04
N GLN A 510 -6.00 6.27 -29.34
CA GLN A 510 -7.22 5.88 -30.05
C GLN A 510 -7.85 4.58 -29.55
N ASP A 511 -7.04 3.66 -29.02
CA ASP A 511 -7.43 2.34 -28.55
C ASP A 511 -6.60 1.89 -27.34
N HIS A 512 -6.91 0.70 -26.79
CA HIS A 512 -6.25 0.14 -25.62
C HIS A 512 -4.79 -0.22 -25.90
N ALA A 513 -4.48 -0.81 -27.04
CA ALA A 513 -3.12 -1.23 -27.38
C ALA A 513 -2.18 -0.03 -27.53
N SER A 514 -2.62 1.01 -28.24
CA SER A 514 -1.86 2.27 -28.38
C SER A 514 -1.71 3.00 -27.05
N THR A 515 -2.73 2.93 -26.17
CA THR A 515 -2.66 3.52 -24.83
C THR A 515 -1.68 2.75 -23.94
N LEU A 516 -1.65 1.43 -24.05
CA LEU A 516 -0.66 0.59 -23.35
C LEU A 516 0.76 0.91 -23.83
N SER A 517 0.96 1.08 -25.13
CA SER A 517 2.27 1.47 -25.70
C SER A 517 2.77 2.80 -25.14
N ARG A 518 1.90 3.82 -25.01
CA ARG A 518 2.24 5.10 -24.36
C ARG A 518 2.68 4.88 -22.91
N TRP A 519 1.90 4.10 -22.16
CA TRP A 519 2.26 3.79 -20.79
C TRP A 519 3.60 3.06 -20.70
N GLN A 520 3.87 2.10 -21.57
CA GLN A 520 5.14 1.37 -21.60
C GLN A 520 6.34 2.31 -21.82
N LYS A 521 6.23 3.30 -22.73
CA LYS A 521 7.26 4.34 -22.91
C LYS A 521 7.49 5.13 -21.63
N ILE A 522 6.41 5.61 -21.00
CA ILE A 522 6.50 6.38 -19.74
C ILE A 522 7.10 5.51 -18.62
N LYS A 523 6.62 4.27 -18.48
CA LYS A 523 7.09 3.34 -17.44
C LYS A 523 8.55 2.99 -17.62
N HIS A 524 8.99 2.76 -18.87
CA HIS A 524 10.40 2.52 -19.19
C HIS A 524 11.26 3.73 -18.83
N ALA A 525 10.87 4.93 -19.21
CA ALA A 525 11.59 6.16 -18.87
C ALA A 525 11.68 6.36 -17.35
N ALA A 526 10.57 6.17 -16.64
CA ALA A 526 10.51 6.22 -15.19
C ALA A 526 11.46 5.22 -14.53
N SER A 527 11.34 3.93 -14.88
CA SER A 527 12.16 2.87 -14.27
C SER A 527 13.64 3.02 -14.62
N SER A 528 13.97 3.46 -15.84
CA SER A 528 15.35 3.75 -16.25
C SER A 528 15.96 4.92 -15.45
N SER A 529 15.16 5.96 -15.14
CA SER A 529 15.65 7.07 -14.31
C SER A 529 15.99 6.63 -12.87
N LEU A 530 15.31 5.62 -12.35
CA LEU A 530 15.63 5.02 -11.05
C LEU A 530 16.87 4.12 -11.14
N ALA A 531 16.94 3.26 -12.15
CA ALA A 531 18.04 2.33 -12.36
C ALA A 531 19.40 3.04 -12.59
N ASN A 532 19.37 4.21 -13.22
CA ASN A 532 20.55 5.04 -13.48
C ASN A 532 20.82 6.05 -12.35
N GLY A 533 19.90 6.18 -11.39
CA GLY A 533 19.99 7.08 -10.25
C GLY A 533 20.68 6.47 -9.03
N LYS A 534 20.66 7.21 -7.94
CA LYS A 534 21.16 6.78 -6.62
C LYS A 534 19.97 6.46 -5.69
N ALA A 535 19.04 5.65 -6.17
CA ALA A 535 17.75 5.41 -5.54
C ALA A 535 17.33 3.94 -5.67
N THR A 536 16.42 3.46 -4.82
CA THR A 536 15.88 2.11 -4.95
C THR A 536 14.92 1.99 -6.13
N ILE A 537 14.86 0.83 -6.76
CA ILE A 537 13.94 0.56 -7.87
C ILE A 537 12.47 0.60 -7.42
N SER A 538 12.20 0.21 -6.20
CA SER A 538 10.88 0.33 -5.57
C SER A 538 11.01 0.44 -4.06
N HIS A 539 10.25 1.37 -3.47
CA HIS A 539 10.23 1.59 -2.03
C HIS A 539 9.09 0.81 -1.33
N GLN A 540 7.92 0.66 -1.99
CA GLN A 540 6.73 0.05 -1.39
C GLN A 540 5.80 -0.68 -2.38
N HIS A 541 5.95 -0.48 -3.69
CA HIS A 541 5.11 -1.15 -4.68
C HIS A 541 5.54 -2.60 -4.95
N GLY A 542 6.75 -2.96 -4.54
CA GLY A 542 7.40 -4.22 -4.88
C GLY A 542 8.01 -4.20 -6.28
N VAL A 543 8.62 -5.30 -6.65
CA VAL A 543 9.30 -5.46 -7.95
C VAL A 543 8.31 -5.96 -9.01
N GLY A 544 7.57 -7.01 -8.71
CA GLY A 544 6.64 -7.64 -9.65
C GLY A 544 7.31 -8.03 -10.95
N ARG A 545 6.57 -7.86 -12.05
CA ARG A 545 7.07 -8.02 -13.42
C ARG A 545 7.54 -6.69 -14.01
N ASP A 546 6.92 -5.59 -13.58
CA ASP A 546 7.17 -4.26 -14.17
C ASP A 546 8.56 -3.71 -13.84
N HIS A 547 9.11 -4.07 -12.68
CA HIS A 547 10.41 -3.59 -12.21
C HIS A 547 11.52 -4.66 -12.29
N ALA A 548 11.19 -5.92 -12.48
CA ALA A 548 12.16 -7.03 -12.57
C ALA A 548 13.31 -6.76 -13.58
N PRO A 549 13.07 -6.21 -14.79
CA PRO A 549 14.15 -5.92 -15.72
C PRO A 549 15.20 -4.92 -15.22
N TYR A 550 14.85 -4.10 -14.22
CA TYR A 550 15.72 -3.05 -13.68
C TYR A 550 16.40 -3.45 -12.37
N LEU A 551 16.02 -4.57 -11.75
CA LEU A 551 16.48 -4.97 -10.43
C LEU A 551 18.00 -5.20 -10.36
N THR A 552 18.62 -5.62 -11.45
CA THR A 552 20.08 -5.82 -11.54
C THR A 552 20.87 -4.53 -11.27
N ALA A 553 20.29 -3.36 -11.58
CA ALA A 553 20.93 -2.07 -11.29
C ALA A 553 21.13 -1.84 -9.78
N GLU A 554 20.17 -2.33 -8.97
CA GLU A 554 20.24 -2.20 -7.50
C GLU A 554 21.01 -3.36 -6.85
N LYS A 555 20.75 -4.59 -7.26
CA LYS A 555 21.29 -5.80 -6.60
C LYS A 555 22.66 -6.24 -7.14
N GLY A 556 23.01 -5.81 -8.35
CA GLY A 556 24.15 -6.36 -9.08
C GLY A 556 23.97 -7.82 -9.48
N LYS A 557 24.83 -8.34 -10.35
CA LYS A 557 24.75 -9.72 -10.87
C LYS A 557 24.82 -10.76 -9.76
N LEU A 558 25.72 -10.59 -8.80
CA LEU A 558 25.87 -11.52 -7.67
C LEU A 558 24.65 -11.49 -6.73
N GLY A 559 24.09 -10.31 -6.46
CA GLY A 559 22.88 -10.19 -5.64
C GLY A 559 21.65 -10.87 -6.29
N ILE A 560 21.51 -10.76 -7.62
CA ILE A 560 20.49 -11.50 -8.37
C ILE A 560 20.74 -13.01 -8.28
N GLN A 561 21.98 -13.48 -8.38
CA GLN A 561 22.31 -14.90 -8.24
C GLN A 561 21.97 -15.43 -6.84
N VAL A 562 22.38 -14.71 -5.79
CA VAL A 562 22.03 -15.08 -4.39
C VAL A 562 20.52 -15.16 -4.19
N THR A 563 19.77 -14.20 -4.73
CA THR A 563 18.30 -14.21 -4.65
C THR A 563 17.72 -15.43 -5.39
N ARG A 564 18.24 -15.73 -6.58
CA ARG A 564 17.80 -16.90 -7.37
C ARG A 564 18.07 -18.22 -6.62
N ASP A 565 19.26 -18.37 -6.06
CA ASP A 565 19.66 -19.60 -5.35
C ASP A 565 18.84 -19.80 -4.07
N MET A 566 18.57 -18.71 -3.34
CA MET A 566 17.66 -18.73 -2.18
C MET A 566 16.26 -19.20 -2.58
N LEU A 567 15.67 -18.62 -3.63
CA LEU A 567 14.34 -19.02 -4.09
C LEU A 567 14.33 -20.46 -4.59
N LYS A 568 15.35 -20.88 -5.34
CA LYS A 568 15.49 -22.26 -5.84
C LYS A 568 15.64 -23.27 -4.71
N SER A 569 16.24 -22.90 -3.57
CA SER A 569 16.34 -23.79 -2.40
C SER A 569 14.99 -24.11 -1.75
N LEU A 570 13.95 -23.30 -2.00
CA LEU A 570 12.60 -23.46 -1.48
C LEU A 570 11.59 -23.97 -2.54
N ASP A 571 11.87 -23.70 -3.81
CA ASP A 571 11.05 -24.05 -4.97
C ASP A 571 11.95 -24.51 -6.14
N PRO A 572 12.53 -25.72 -6.09
CA PRO A 572 13.44 -26.22 -7.12
C PRO A 572 12.83 -26.27 -8.53
N GLU A 573 11.54 -26.55 -8.61
CA GLU A 573 10.78 -26.73 -9.86
C GLU A 573 10.21 -25.42 -10.40
N GLN A 574 10.45 -24.30 -9.72
CA GLN A 574 9.98 -22.97 -10.10
C GLN A 574 8.46 -22.93 -10.37
N ARG A 575 7.68 -23.49 -9.45
CA ARG A 575 6.21 -23.53 -9.50
C ARG A 575 5.59 -22.26 -8.95
N MET A 576 6.25 -21.66 -7.95
CA MET A 576 5.74 -20.52 -7.23
C MET A 576 5.94 -19.23 -8.03
N ASN A 577 4.85 -18.68 -8.55
CA ASN A 577 4.76 -17.36 -9.16
C ASN A 577 5.92 -16.98 -10.12
N PRO A 578 6.23 -17.81 -11.13
CA PRO A 578 7.40 -17.62 -11.99
C PRO A 578 7.36 -16.30 -12.76
N GLY A 579 8.54 -15.71 -13.00
CA GLY A 579 8.69 -14.44 -13.74
C GLY A 579 8.36 -13.19 -12.92
N VAL A 580 8.09 -13.32 -11.63
CA VAL A 580 7.97 -12.19 -10.68
C VAL A 580 9.30 -12.07 -9.94
N LEU A 581 9.69 -10.84 -9.58
CA LEU A 581 10.92 -10.47 -8.85
C LEU A 581 12.20 -10.68 -9.68
N ILE A 582 12.44 -11.87 -10.13
CA ILE A 582 13.56 -12.27 -11.02
C ILE A 582 13.09 -13.30 -12.05
N GLU A 583 13.74 -13.31 -13.21
CA GLU A 583 13.53 -14.31 -14.26
C GLU A 583 14.15 -15.67 -13.93
#